data_e843a15df26782baa8f9c14a0adf318d
#
_entry.id   e843a15df26782baa8f9c14a0adf318d
#
_cell.length_a   1.000
_cell.length_b   1.000
_cell.length_c   1.000
_cell.angle_alpha   90.00
_cell.angle_beta   90.00
_cell.angle_gamma   90.00
#
_symmetry.space_group_name_H-M   'P 1'
#
loop_
_entity.id
_entity.type
_entity.pdbx_description
1 polymer ?
#
loop_
_entity_poly.entity_id
_entity_poly.type
_entity_poly.pdbx_seq_one_letter_code
_entity_poly.pdbx_strand_id
1 'polypeptide(L)'
;MIIYIVYEKFYADFENGEDDAVFIECGYKNKRKAIKKAKELMNKAKSEHLYIDEDIENKRNPFKNNNWVDFYREKSNQEERVSSIVMEEIKLIA
;
A
#
# COMPACT_ATOMS: atom_id res chain seq x y z
N MET A 1 -3.64 -20.40 -12.75
CA MET A 1 -3.85 -18.96 -13.03
C MET A 1 -3.28 -18.14 -11.88
N ILE A 2 -2.57 -17.08 -12.21
CA ILE A 2 -2.06 -16.13 -11.21
C ILE A 2 -2.89 -14.85 -11.30
N ILE A 3 -3.32 -14.34 -10.14
CA ILE A 3 -3.97 -13.05 -10.04
C ILE A 3 -3.20 -12.17 -9.06
N TYR A 4 -3.31 -10.87 -9.25
CA TYR A 4 -2.65 -9.86 -8.43
C TYR A 4 -3.74 -9.06 -7.72
N ILE A 5 -3.75 -9.10 -6.39
CA ILE A 5 -4.70 -8.34 -5.57
C ILE A 5 -3.99 -7.11 -5.04
N VAL A 6 -4.60 -5.95 -5.27
CA VAL A 6 -4.12 -4.67 -4.75
C VAL A 6 -5.09 -4.19 -3.68
N TYR A 7 -4.57 -3.88 -2.52
CA TYR A 7 -5.40 -3.35 -1.42
C TYR A 7 -4.63 -2.34 -0.57
N GLU A 8 -5.40 -1.54 0.16
CA GLU A 8 -4.88 -0.66 1.20
C GLU A 8 -5.21 -1.24 2.57
N LYS A 9 -4.22 -1.22 3.46
CA LYS A 9 -4.41 -1.53 4.86
C LYS A 9 -4.17 -0.26 5.67
N PHE A 10 -5.14 0.11 6.49
CA PHE A 10 -5.05 1.24 7.42
C PHE A 10 -4.83 0.71 8.82
N TYR A 11 -3.82 1.25 9.51
CA TYR A 11 -3.47 0.82 10.85
C TYR A 11 -4.32 1.55 11.89
N ALA A 12 -4.68 0.83 12.95
CA ALA A 12 -5.51 1.34 14.02
C ALA A 12 -4.88 2.53 14.72
N ASP A 13 -5.70 3.52 15.05
CA ASP A 13 -5.36 4.54 16.04
C ASP A 13 -5.99 4.11 17.38
N PHE A 14 -5.23 3.36 18.15
CA PHE A 14 -5.72 2.82 19.42
C PHE A 14 -6.06 3.92 20.43
N GLU A 15 -5.42 5.09 20.35
CA GLU A 15 -5.73 6.23 21.20
C GLU A 15 -7.15 6.76 20.94
N ASN A 16 -7.61 6.68 19.69
CA ASN A 16 -8.94 7.11 19.27
C ASN A 16 -9.95 5.96 19.17
N GLY A 17 -9.55 4.75 19.57
CA GLY A 17 -10.43 3.57 19.55
C GLY A 17 -10.72 3.01 18.18
N GLU A 18 -9.87 3.29 17.19
CA GLU A 18 -10.00 2.76 15.83
C GLU A 18 -9.38 1.37 15.72
N ASP A 19 -9.98 0.50 14.91
CA ASP A 19 -9.45 -0.81 14.53
C ASP A 19 -8.75 -0.76 13.18
N ASP A 20 -7.84 -1.71 12.94
CA ASP A 20 -7.24 -1.89 11.61
C ASP A 20 -8.33 -2.15 10.58
N ALA A 21 -8.20 -1.55 9.41
CA ALA A 21 -9.12 -1.74 8.31
C ALA A 21 -8.37 -2.12 7.02
N VAL A 22 -8.97 -3.02 6.24
CA VAL A 22 -8.44 -3.43 4.94
C VAL A 22 -9.47 -3.13 3.87
N PHE A 23 -9.07 -2.38 2.85
CA PHE A 23 -9.90 -2.08 1.69
C PHE A 23 -9.30 -2.72 0.45
N ILE A 24 -9.97 -3.73 -0.08
CA ILE A 24 -9.56 -4.41 -1.31
C ILE A 24 -10.03 -3.55 -2.49
N GLU A 25 -9.08 -3.07 -3.28
CA GLU A 25 -9.39 -2.22 -4.43
C GLU A 25 -9.74 -3.04 -5.65
N CYS A 26 -8.91 -4.01 -6.02
CA CYS A 26 -9.14 -4.77 -7.23
C CYS A 26 -8.26 -6.03 -7.33
N GLY A 27 -8.75 -6.99 -8.13
CA GLY A 27 -7.97 -8.14 -8.57
C GLY A 27 -7.66 -8.03 -10.07
N TYR A 28 -6.44 -8.34 -10.46
CA TYR A 28 -5.98 -8.24 -11.83
C TYR A 28 -5.29 -9.52 -12.29
N LYS A 29 -5.53 -9.90 -13.54
CA LYS A 29 -4.74 -10.96 -14.20
C LYS A 29 -3.41 -10.44 -14.73
N ASN A 30 -3.34 -9.15 -15.01
CA ASN A 30 -2.17 -8.50 -15.59
C ASN A 30 -1.39 -7.76 -14.51
N LYS A 31 -0.13 -8.13 -14.31
CA LYS A 31 0.74 -7.52 -13.31
C LYS A 31 0.96 -6.02 -13.53
N ARG A 32 1.08 -5.57 -14.79
CA ARG A 32 1.26 -4.15 -15.11
C ARG A 32 0.06 -3.30 -14.67
N LYS A 33 -1.16 -3.82 -14.84
CA LYS A 33 -2.38 -3.14 -14.40
C LYS A 33 -2.44 -3.06 -12.88
N ALA A 34 -2.04 -4.13 -12.18
CA ALA A 34 -1.96 -4.13 -10.72
C ALA A 34 -0.96 -3.10 -10.22
N ILE A 35 0.23 -3.04 -10.80
CA ILE A 35 1.26 -2.06 -10.44
C ILE A 35 0.76 -0.63 -10.69
N LYS A 36 0.09 -0.40 -11.82
CA LYS A 36 -0.50 0.91 -12.13
C LYS A 36 -1.51 1.33 -11.07
N LYS A 37 -2.39 0.43 -10.66
CA LYS A 37 -3.37 0.69 -9.59
C LYS A 37 -2.68 1.00 -8.27
N ALA A 38 -1.67 0.20 -7.90
CA ALA A 38 -0.90 0.43 -6.68
C ALA A 38 -0.23 1.81 -6.68
N LYS A 39 0.33 2.24 -7.82
CA LYS A 39 0.92 3.57 -7.96
C LYS A 39 -0.12 4.70 -7.87
N GLU A 40 -1.32 4.50 -8.39
CA GLU A 40 -2.42 5.45 -8.23
C GLU A 40 -2.78 5.64 -6.75
N LEU A 41 -2.85 4.55 -5.98
CA LEU A 41 -3.10 4.59 -4.55
C LEU A 41 -1.95 5.28 -3.78
N MET A 42 -0.71 5.07 -4.21
CA MET A 42 0.45 5.78 -3.64
C MET A 42 0.34 7.29 -3.86
N ASN A 43 -0.04 7.72 -5.06
CA ASN A 43 -0.21 9.13 -5.37
C ASN A 43 -1.33 9.75 -4.54
N LYS A 44 -2.42 9.02 -4.34
CA LYS A 44 -3.52 9.44 -3.46
C LYS A 44 -3.04 9.63 -2.03
N ALA A 45 -2.29 8.67 -1.48
CA ALA A 45 -1.74 8.76 -0.14
C ALA A 45 -0.80 9.97 0.01
N LYS A 46 0.06 10.21 -0.98
CA LYS A 46 0.94 11.39 -1.00
C LYS A 46 0.14 12.69 -1.02
N SER A 47 -0.98 12.74 -1.71
CA SER A 47 -1.87 13.92 -1.74
C SER A 47 -2.52 14.20 -0.38
N GLU A 48 -2.57 13.21 0.49
CA GLU A 48 -3.05 13.31 1.87
C GLU A 48 -1.93 13.62 2.88
N HIS A 49 -0.79 14.09 2.40
CA HIS A 49 0.41 14.45 3.19
C HIS A 49 1.08 13.27 3.91
N LEU A 50 0.88 12.06 3.39
CA LEU A 50 1.61 10.89 3.84
C LEU A 50 2.92 10.75 3.05
N TYR A 51 3.94 10.18 3.67
CA TYR A 51 5.23 9.98 3.04
C TYR A 51 5.72 8.53 3.17
N ILE A 52 6.63 8.16 2.31
CA ILE A 52 7.29 6.85 2.28
C ILE A 52 8.79 7.02 2.54
N ASP A 53 9.47 5.93 2.84
CA ASP A 53 10.92 5.93 2.99
C ASP A 53 11.60 6.40 1.69
N GLU A 54 12.63 7.24 1.82
CA GLU A 54 13.39 7.77 0.69
C GLU A 54 13.92 6.67 -0.24
N ASP A 55 14.39 5.57 0.33
CA ASP A 55 14.91 4.44 -0.44
C ASP A 55 13.87 3.84 -1.38
N ILE A 56 12.60 3.86 -0.95
CA ILE A 56 11.49 3.36 -1.75
C ILE A 56 11.01 4.41 -2.74
N GLU A 57 10.98 5.68 -2.34
CA GLU A 57 10.56 6.79 -3.21
C GLU A 57 11.41 6.91 -4.46
N ASN A 58 12.70 6.66 -4.33
CA ASN A 58 13.65 6.71 -5.44
C ASN A 58 13.61 5.51 -6.38
N LYS A 59 12.84 4.48 -6.07
CA LYS A 59 12.67 3.32 -6.94
C LYS A 59 11.67 3.59 -8.05
N ARG A 60 12.04 3.21 -9.26
CA ARG A 60 11.15 3.32 -10.43
C ARG A 60 9.89 2.45 -10.27
N ASN A 61 10.05 1.28 -9.66
CA ASN A 61 8.94 0.39 -9.33
C ASN A 61 9.10 -0.09 -7.88
N PRO A 62 8.41 0.52 -6.92
CA PRO A 62 8.50 0.14 -5.51
C PRO A 62 8.07 -1.30 -5.22
N PHE A 63 7.25 -1.89 -6.10
CA PHE A 63 6.72 -3.24 -5.92
C PHE A 63 7.55 -4.33 -6.62
N LYS A 64 8.69 -3.98 -7.23
CA LYS A 64 9.52 -4.95 -7.95
C LYS A 64 10.03 -6.09 -7.06
N ASN A 65 10.49 -5.75 -5.87
CA ASN A 65 11.05 -6.70 -4.90
C ASN A 65 10.29 -6.71 -3.57
N ASN A 66 9.23 -5.90 -3.44
CA ASN A 66 8.43 -5.79 -2.23
C ASN A 66 6.96 -5.94 -2.58
N ASN A 67 6.20 -6.60 -1.71
CA ASN A 67 4.76 -6.75 -1.87
C ASN A 67 3.98 -5.59 -1.24
N TRP A 68 4.66 -4.69 -0.53
CA TRP A 68 3.98 -3.57 0.15
C TRP A 68 4.86 -2.33 0.19
N VAL A 69 4.19 -1.18 0.35
CA VAL A 69 4.81 0.12 0.63
C VAL A 69 4.07 0.74 1.81
N ASP A 70 4.81 1.05 2.86
CA ASP A 70 4.26 1.68 4.06
C ASP A 70 4.24 3.20 3.92
N PHE A 71 3.18 3.83 4.44
CA PHE A 71 3.00 5.27 4.49
C PHE A 71 2.97 5.78 5.92
N TYR A 72 3.63 6.90 6.15
CA TYR A 72 3.87 7.49 7.46
C TYR A 72 3.39 8.94 7.51
N ARG A 73 3.14 9.41 8.73
CA ARG A 73 2.99 10.83 9.04
C ARG A 73 3.79 11.17 10.29
N GLU A 74 4.16 12.43 10.46
CA GLU A 74 4.69 12.91 11.73
C GLU A 74 3.57 13.24 12.71
N LYS A 75 3.70 12.75 13.95
CA LYS A 75 2.81 13.05 15.05
C LYS A 75 3.65 13.22 16.32
N SER A 76 3.64 14.42 16.91
CA SER A 76 4.37 14.71 18.16
C SER A 76 5.86 14.33 18.09
N ASN A 77 6.55 14.69 17.01
CA ASN A 77 7.95 14.38 16.74
C ASN A 77 8.29 12.90 16.57
N GLN A 78 7.29 12.07 16.33
CA GLN A 78 7.45 10.65 16.05
C GLN A 78 6.84 10.30 14.71
N GLU A 79 7.44 9.32 14.03
CA GLU A 79 6.84 8.74 12.84
C GLU A 79 5.73 7.77 13.24
N GLU A 80 4.58 7.92 12.63
CA GLU A 80 3.45 7.01 12.81
C GLU A 80 3.13 6.33 11.47
N ARG A 81 3.12 5.01 11.44
CA ARG A 81 2.69 4.26 10.27
C ARG A 81 1.17 4.32 10.17
N VAL A 82 0.68 4.91 9.10
CA VAL A 82 -0.75 5.16 8.88
C VAL A 82 -1.38 4.07 8.03
N SER A 83 -0.73 3.73 6.93
CA SER A 83 -1.28 2.78 5.96
C SER A 83 -0.18 2.04 5.21
N SER A 84 -0.58 0.97 4.55
CA SER A 84 0.26 0.27 3.59
C SER A 84 -0.54 0.00 2.33
N ILE A 85 0.12 0.10 1.18
CA ILE A 85 -0.43 -0.36 -0.08
C ILE A 85 0.24 -1.69 -0.38
N VAL A 86 -0.57 -2.72 -0.58
CA VAL A 86 -0.10 -4.10 -0.73
C VAL A 86 -0.53 -4.63 -2.09
N MET A 87 0.40 -5.33 -2.74
CA MET A 87 0.11 -6.09 -3.95
C MET A 87 0.49 -7.54 -3.71
N GLU A 88 -0.50 -8.42 -3.63
CA GLU A 88 -0.30 -9.85 -3.42
C GLU A 88 -0.48 -10.63 -4.72
N GLU A 89 0.44 -11.55 -4.95
CA GLU A 89 0.34 -12.53 -6.01
C GLU A 89 -0.33 -13.77 -5.47
N ILE A 90 -1.49 -14.14 -6.05
CA ILE A 90 -2.24 -15.30 -5.64
C ILE A 90 -2.31 -16.30 -6.79
N LYS A 91 -1.87 -17.53 -6.53
CA LYS A 91 -1.98 -18.61 -7.49
C LYS A 91 -3.31 -19.35 -7.25
N LEU A 92 -4.17 -19.28 -8.26
CA LEU A 92 -5.43 -20.03 -8.22
C LEU A 92 -5.17 -21.45 -8.70
N ILE A 93 -5.60 -22.41 -7.90
CA ILE A 93 -5.59 -23.83 -8.25
C ILE A 93 -6.96 -24.19 -8.80
N ALA A 94 -6.97 -24.61 -10.06
CA ALA A 94 -8.21 -25.04 -10.69
C ALA A 94 -8.61 -26.45 -10.24
#